data_ba9d85534589ac0575503cad8af7e14e
#
_entry.id   ba9d85534589ac0575503cad8af7e14e
#
_cell.length_a   1.000
_cell.length_b   1.000
_cell.length_c   1.000
_cell.angle_alpha   90.00
_cell.angle_beta   90.00
_cell.angle_gamma   90.00
#
_symmetry.space_group_name_H-M   'P 1'
#
loop_
_entity.id
_entity.type
_entity.pdbx_description
1 polymer ?
#
loop_
_entity_poly.entity_id
_entity_poly.type
_entity_poly.pdbx_seq_one_letter_code
_entity_poly.pdbx_strand_id
1 'polypeptide(L)'
;MPELIRPSTILPANRSLISIKTSDGLNLIGEVATPLGEITGSLLMLHPNPSGGGMMDSHIYKKAANRLPAMAGIQIIRFNTRGTQSEMGKSEGEYDHGKSERLDVLAAVEYCFERLKTNNLYVIGWSFGTELALQYARDKRIKELILLSPPMLSTTDEDLDFWIKDGRQITALIPELDDYLRPDAANSKFSKVKNLKQIDVVGAKHLWVGEPMVHLVLSEIVKIIAPSRLPLPQEI
;
A
#
# COMPACT_ATOMS: atom_id res chain seq x y z
N MET A 1 -23.05 -6.24 23.90
CA MET A 1 -23.32 -6.81 22.57
C MET A 1 -22.16 -6.41 21.67
N PRO A 2 -21.65 -7.31 20.84
CA PRO A 2 -20.59 -6.93 19.92
C PRO A 2 -21.07 -5.79 19.00
N GLU A 3 -20.19 -4.85 18.76
CA GLU A 3 -20.48 -3.67 17.93
C GLU A 3 -19.91 -3.86 16.52
N LEU A 4 -20.73 -3.65 15.49
CA LEU A 4 -20.31 -3.75 14.10
C LEU A 4 -19.18 -2.75 13.78
N ILE A 5 -18.18 -3.21 13.04
CA ILE A 5 -17.12 -2.35 12.53
C ILE A 5 -17.72 -1.45 11.43
N ARG A 6 -17.79 -0.15 11.73
CA ARG A 6 -18.31 0.90 10.87
C ARG A 6 -17.19 1.58 10.06
N PRO A 7 -17.53 2.32 8.98
CA PRO A 7 -16.53 3.07 8.21
C PRO A 7 -15.63 3.97 9.05
N SER A 8 -16.15 4.53 10.14
CA SER A 8 -15.45 5.44 11.06
C SER A 8 -14.74 4.73 12.22
N THR A 9 -14.84 3.40 12.34
CA THR A 9 -14.23 2.67 13.46
C THR A 9 -12.72 2.82 13.46
N ILE A 10 -12.18 3.27 14.59
CA ILE A 10 -10.74 3.39 14.88
C ILE A 10 -10.45 2.48 16.07
N LEU A 11 -9.62 1.46 15.85
CA LEU A 11 -9.21 0.53 16.88
C LEU A 11 -7.94 1.02 17.58
N PRO A 12 -7.67 0.55 18.83
CA PRO A 12 -6.50 0.96 19.59
C PRO A 12 -5.17 0.64 18.88
N ALA A 13 -4.30 1.64 18.80
CA ALA A 13 -2.93 1.53 18.28
C ALA A 13 -2.10 2.71 18.78
N ASN A 14 -0.78 2.56 18.85
CA ASN A 14 0.12 3.70 19.03
C ASN A 14 0.28 4.42 17.69
N ARG A 15 -0.08 5.70 17.65
CA ARG A 15 -0.03 6.52 16.44
C ARG A 15 0.97 7.63 16.60
N SER A 16 1.85 7.78 15.61
CA SER A 16 2.87 8.83 15.60
C SER A 16 2.90 9.51 14.24
N LEU A 17 2.79 10.82 14.25
CA LEU A 17 3.12 11.62 13.07
C LEU A 17 4.61 11.53 12.80
N ILE A 18 4.97 11.40 11.54
CA ILE A 18 6.36 11.30 11.10
C ILE A 18 6.65 12.31 10.01
N SER A 19 7.92 12.71 9.93
CA SER A 19 8.48 13.44 8.81
C SER A 19 9.58 12.56 8.19
N ILE A 20 9.45 12.28 6.90
CA ILE A 20 10.42 11.51 6.13
C ILE A 20 11.22 12.50 5.29
N LYS A 21 12.55 12.55 5.52
CA LYS A 21 13.42 13.44 4.77
C LYS A 21 13.96 12.73 3.53
N THR A 22 13.71 13.31 2.37
CA THR A 22 14.23 12.81 1.08
C THR A 22 15.69 13.21 0.87
N SER A 23 16.38 12.55 -0.06
CA SER A 23 17.78 12.86 -0.39
C SER A 23 17.98 14.22 -1.06
N ASP A 24 16.94 14.77 -1.67
CA ASP A 24 16.91 16.13 -2.22
C ASP A 24 16.42 17.19 -1.21
N GLY A 25 16.25 16.79 0.05
CA GLY A 25 16.05 17.71 1.19
C GLY A 25 14.62 18.01 1.58
N LEU A 26 13.61 17.43 0.89
CA LEU A 26 12.20 17.64 1.20
C LEU A 26 11.77 16.87 2.46
N ASN A 27 10.78 17.41 3.17
CA ASN A 27 10.12 16.75 4.29
C ASN A 27 8.74 16.26 3.86
N LEU A 28 8.54 14.95 3.92
CA LEU A 28 7.26 14.31 3.59
C LEU A 28 6.50 14.02 4.88
N ILE A 29 5.21 14.34 4.90
CA ILE A 29 4.32 14.08 6.04
C ILE A 29 3.82 12.65 5.99
N GLY A 30 3.83 11.97 7.13
CA GLY A 30 3.30 10.62 7.26
C GLY A 30 2.81 10.28 8.66
N GLU A 31 2.31 9.06 8.81
CA GLU A 31 1.89 8.46 10.08
C GLU A 31 2.39 7.02 10.17
N VAL A 32 2.79 6.63 11.35
CA VAL A 32 2.98 5.23 11.73
C VAL A 32 1.93 4.84 12.74
N ALA A 33 1.14 3.80 12.43
CA ALA A 33 0.21 3.17 13.36
C ALA A 33 0.78 1.81 13.79
N THR A 34 1.24 1.71 15.03
CA THR A 34 1.91 0.55 15.60
C THR A 34 0.96 -0.23 16.50
N PRO A 35 0.89 -1.57 16.41
CA PRO A 35 0.16 -2.41 17.33
C PRO A 35 0.54 -2.14 18.80
N LEU A 36 -0.40 -2.32 19.72
CA LEU A 36 -0.10 -2.29 21.18
C LEU A 36 0.64 -3.55 21.63
N GLY A 37 0.56 -4.63 20.88
CA GLY A 37 1.23 -5.92 21.13
C GLY A 37 2.32 -6.22 20.11
N GLU A 38 2.49 -7.50 19.82
CA GLU A 38 3.48 -8.00 18.86
C GLU A 38 3.26 -7.44 17.45
N ILE A 39 4.36 -7.08 16.78
CA ILE A 39 4.36 -6.68 15.37
C ILE A 39 4.61 -7.93 14.51
N THR A 40 3.59 -8.37 13.76
CA THR A 40 3.67 -9.52 12.84
C THR A 40 4.36 -9.18 11.53
N GLY A 41 4.27 -7.91 11.12
CA GLY A 41 4.92 -7.36 9.93
C GLY A 41 4.63 -5.87 9.79
N SER A 42 5.34 -5.22 8.89
CA SER A 42 5.18 -3.78 8.61
C SER A 42 4.75 -3.59 7.15
N LEU A 43 3.80 -2.70 6.91
CA LEU A 43 3.25 -2.41 5.60
C LEU A 43 3.43 -0.93 5.26
N LEU A 44 4.29 -0.64 4.28
CA LEU A 44 4.47 0.69 3.69
C LEU A 44 3.44 0.89 2.57
N MET A 45 2.72 2.01 2.61
CA MET A 45 1.61 2.30 1.71
C MET A 45 1.92 3.46 0.77
N LEU A 46 1.88 3.21 -0.54
CA LEU A 46 2.05 4.17 -1.62
C LEU A 46 0.69 4.54 -2.21
N HIS A 47 0.24 5.76 -1.97
CA HIS A 47 -1.12 6.22 -2.24
C HIS A 47 -1.46 6.38 -3.74
N PRO A 48 -2.77 6.46 -4.10
CA PRO A 48 -3.21 6.73 -5.47
C PRO A 48 -2.74 8.11 -5.98
N ASN A 49 -3.04 8.39 -7.26
CA ASN A 49 -2.62 9.61 -7.94
C ASN A 49 -3.08 10.90 -7.22
N PRO A 50 -2.13 11.75 -6.79
CA PRO A 50 -2.44 13.01 -6.11
C PRO A 50 -3.32 13.95 -6.92
N SER A 51 -3.14 14.01 -8.25
CA SER A 51 -3.97 14.84 -9.14
C SER A 51 -5.43 14.40 -9.18
N GLY A 52 -5.72 13.14 -8.83
CA GLY A 52 -7.07 12.58 -8.67
C GLY A 52 -7.56 12.59 -7.21
N GLY A 53 -6.90 13.32 -6.30
CA GLY A 53 -7.25 13.36 -4.89
C GLY A 53 -6.69 12.18 -4.06
N GLY A 54 -5.76 11.41 -4.62
CA GLY A 54 -5.05 10.36 -3.89
C GLY A 54 -4.11 10.95 -2.84
N MET A 55 -4.11 10.35 -1.65
CA MET A 55 -3.30 10.77 -0.52
C MET A 55 -3.17 9.62 0.49
N MET A 56 -2.33 9.78 1.51
CA MET A 56 -2.18 8.78 2.57
C MET A 56 -3.47 8.49 3.34
N ASP A 57 -4.44 9.41 3.31
CA ASP A 57 -5.77 9.26 3.92
C ASP A 57 -6.82 8.67 2.95
N SER A 58 -6.44 8.25 1.75
CA SER A 58 -7.33 7.51 0.85
C SER A 58 -7.96 6.32 1.58
N HIS A 59 -9.25 6.11 1.40
CA HIS A 59 -10.12 5.39 2.36
C HIS A 59 -9.66 3.98 2.74
N ILE A 60 -9.09 3.20 1.80
CA ILE A 60 -8.52 1.86 2.10
C ILE A 60 -7.36 2.02 3.09
N TYR A 61 -6.45 2.95 2.84
CA TYR A 61 -5.25 3.16 3.64
C TYR A 61 -5.56 3.73 5.02
N LYS A 62 -6.50 4.69 5.10
CA LYS A 62 -7.00 5.20 6.39
C LYS A 62 -7.63 4.09 7.22
N LYS A 63 -8.46 3.21 6.61
CA LYS A 63 -9.08 2.08 7.31
C LYS A 63 -8.08 0.98 7.67
N ALA A 64 -7.10 0.70 6.84
CA ALA A 64 -6.02 -0.22 7.18
C ALA A 64 -5.26 0.28 8.43
N ALA A 65 -4.85 1.56 8.44
CA ALA A 65 -4.17 2.16 9.59
C ALA A 65 -5.07 2.16 10.85
N ASN A 66 -6.38 2.33 10.69
CA ASN A 66 -7.32 2.35 11.79
C ASN A 66 -7.63 0.97 12.38
N ARG A 67 -7.42 -0.12 11.64
CA ARG A 67 -7.94 -1.44 12.01
C ARG A 67 -6.85 -2.51 12.13
N LEU A 68 -5.94 -2.62 11.15
CA LEU A 68 -4.98 -3.72 11.07
C LEU A 68 -3.97 -3.80 12.22
N PRO A 69 -3.51 -2.69 12.83
CA PRO A 69 -2.66 -2.80 14.01
C PRO A 69 -3.30 -3.59 15.15
N ALA A 70 -4.57 -3.33 15.45
CA ALA A 70 -5.29 -4.05 16.50
C ALA A 70 -5.73 -5.45 16.07
N MET A 71 -6.22 -5.60 14.83
CA MET A 71 -6.81 -6.87 14.36
C MET A 71 -5.76 -7.93 14.00
N ALA A 72 -4.64 -7.50 13.45
CA ALA A 72 -3.67 -8.42 12.86
C ALA A 72 -2.22 -8.21 13.32
N GLY A 73 -1.96 -7.24 14.19
CA GLY A 73 -0.60 -6.93 14.63
C GLY A 73 0.27 -6.33 13.53
N ILE A 74 -0.31 -5.75 12.47
CA ILE A 74 0.45 -5.18 11.36
C ILE A 74 0.73 -3.70 11.63
N GLN A 75 2.01 -3.33 11.66
CA GLN A 75 2.41 -1.93 11.71
C GLN A 75 2.16 -1.28 10.34
N ILE A 76 1.41 -0.18 10.31
CA ILE A 76 1.06 0.53 9.09
C ILE A 76 1.87 1.82 8.99
N ILE A 77 2.58 2.00 7.87
CA ILE A 77 3.32 3.20 7.52
C ILE A 77 2.67 3.80 6.28
N ARG A 78 2.16 5.02 6.39
CA ARG A 78 1.56 5.75 5.29
C ARG A 78 2.08 7.17 5.26
N PHE A 79 2.27 7.73 4.08
CA PHE A 79 2.81 9.07 3.91
C PHE A 79 2.27 9.70 2.62
N ASN A 80 2.33 11.01 2.55
CA ASN A 80 2.07 11.77 1.35
C ASN A 80 3.38 11.93 0.56
N THR A 81 3.37 11.56 -0.72
CA THR A 81 4.48 11.89 -1.62
C THR A 81 4.59 13.41 -1.78
N ARG A 82 5.68 13.88 -2.36
CA ARG A 82 5.94 15.31 -2.60
C ARG A 82 4.72 16.04 -3.18
N GLY A 83 4.48 17.26 -2.68
CA GLY A 83 3.39 18.12 -3.12
C GLY A 83 1.98 17.66 -2.73
N THR A 84 1.83 16.44 -2.20
CA THR A 84 0.52 15.89 -1.83
C THR A 84 0.03 16.44 -0.50
N GLN A 85 -1.26 16.80 -0.45
CA GLN A 85 -1.93 17.31 0.73
C GLN A 85 -2.95 16.32 1.28
N SER A 86 -3.07 16.24 2.60
CA SER A 86 -4.11 15.51 3.34
C SER A 86 -4.61 16.33 4.52
N GLU A 87 -5.50 15.74 5.34
CA GLU A 87 -5.94 16.37 6.61
C GLU A 87 -4.76 16.65 7.56
N MET A 88 -3.68 15.87 7.45
CA MET A 88 -2.48 15.97 8.30
C MET A 88 -1.51 17.07 7.86
N GLY A 89 -1.76 17.70 6.71
CA GLY A 89 -0.91 18.74 6.12
C GLY A 89 -0.45 18.39 4.71
N LYS A 90 0.49 19.19 4.16
CA LYS A 90 1.05 19.04 2.83
C LYS A 90 2.53 18.66 2.91
N SER A 91 2.95 17.61 2.18
CA SER A 91 4.37 17.31 1.96
C SER A 91 5.02 18.39 1.09
N GLU A 92 6.28 18.70 1.38
CA GLU A 92 7.06 19.68 0.60
C GLU A 92 7.25 19.22 -0.85
N GLY A 93 7.65 20.15 -1.72
CA GLY A 93 7.85 19.90 -3.15
C GLY A 93 6.55 19.89 -3.94
N GLU A 94 6.62 19.30 -5.14
CA GLU A 94 5.50 19.25 -6.08
C GLU A 94 5.44 17.87 -6.74
N TYR A 95 4.22 17.45 -7.10
CA TYR A 95 3.97 16.21 -7.85
C TYR A 95 4.63 16.24 -9.23
N ASP A 96 5.43 15.23 -9.55
CA ASP A 96 6.24 15.13 -10.77
C ASP A 96 5.92 13.87 -11.59
N HIS A 97 4.65 13.47 -11.59
CA HIS A 97 4.15 12.37 -12.42
C HIS A 97 4.91 11.04 -12.27
N GLY A 98 5.44 10.77 -11.10
CA GLY A 98 6.14 9.53 -10.76
C GLY A 98 7.67 9.60 -10.89
N LYS A 99 8.24 10.67 -11.45
CA LYS A 99 9.68 10.76 -11.67
C LYS A 99 10.45 11.08 -10.39
N SER A 100 10.17 12.23 -9.82
CA SER A 100 10.83 12.69 -8.59
C SER A 100 10.30 11.96 -7.35
N GLU A 101 9.08 11.39 -7.39
CA GLU A 101 8.52 10.51 -6.36
C GLU A 101 9.38 9.26 -6.11
N ARG A 102 10.30 8.93 -7.03
CA ARG A 102 11.35 7.93 -6.77
C ARG A 102 12.10 8.22 -5.47
N LEU A 103 12.47 9.47 -5.23
CA LEU A 103 13.22 9.86 -4.03
C LEU A 103 12.37 9.71 -2.76
N ASP A 104 11.06 9.90 -2.88
CA ASP A 104 10.11 9.74 -1.79
C ASP A 104 9.97 8.28 -1.39
N VAL A 105 9.84 7.38 -2.38
CA VAL A 105 9.77 5.93 -2.14
C VAL A 105 11.05 5.41 -1.50
N LEU A 106 12.22 5.81 -2.03
CA LEU A 106 13.51 5.39 -1.47
C LEU A 106 13.68 5.87 -0.03
N ALA A 107 13.32 7.13 0.26
CA ALA A 107 13.37 7.69 1.61
C ALA A 107 12.41 6.98 2.58
N ALA A 108 11.18 6.64 2.12
CA ALA A 108 10.21 5.93 2.94
C ALA A 108 10.65 4.50 3.24
N VAL A 109 11.22 3.79 2.28
CA VAL A 109 11.78 2.44 2.47
C VAL A 109 12.94 2.48 3.47
N GLU A 110 13.86 3.43 3.30
CA GLU A 110 14.99 3.61 4.21
C GLU A 110 14.52 3.99 5.63
N TYR A 111 13.51 4.85 5.75
CA TYR A 111 12.89 5.19 7.04
C TYR A 111 12.38 3.94 7.77
N CYS A 112 11.73 3.02 7.06
CA CYS A 112 11.24 1.77 7.64
C CYS A 112 12.39 0.94 8.21
N PHE A 113 13.51 0.80 7.52
CA PHE A 113 14.64 -0.01 7.97
C PHE A 113 15.49 0.70 9.01
N GLU A 114 15.80 1.97 8.82
CA GLU A 114 16.77 2.67 9.67
C GLU A 114 16.14 3.33 10.91
N ARG A 115 14.90 3.81 10.81
CA ARG A 115 14.24 4.49 11.94
C ARG A 115 13.29 3.58 12.69
N LEU A 116 12.48 2.79 11.98
CA LEU A 116 11.54 1.86 12.60
C LEU A 116 12.17 0.48 12.89
N LYS A 117 13.37 0.20 12.31
CA LYS A 117 14.08 -1.08 12.48
C LYS A 117 13.22 -2.29 12.12
N THR A 118 12.38 -2.15 11.11
CA THR A 118 11.50 -3.25 10.68
C THR A 118 12.30 -4.39 10.03
N ASN A 119 11.95 -5.63 10.37
CA ASN A 119 12.57 -6.84 9.82
C ASN A 119 11.70 -7.52 8.74
N ASN A 120 10.41 -7.21 8.70
CA ASN A 120 9.41 -7.80 7.81
C ASN A 120 8.62 -6.70 7.13
N LEU A 121 9.25 -6.05 6.12
CA LEU A 121 8.61 -4.98 5.35
C LEU A 121 7.91 -5.53 4.11
N TYR A 122 6.64 -5.18 3.96
CA TYR A 122 5.83 -5.35 2.76
C TYR A 122 5.50 -3.97 2.21
N VAL A 123 5.33 -3.86 0.90
CA VAL A 123 4.93 -2.59 0.26
C VAL A 123 3.64 -2.81 -0.50
N ILE A 124 2.65 -1.96 -0.26
CA ILE A 124 1.43 -1.91 -1.06
C ILE A 124 1.37 -0.60 -1.84
N GLY A 125 1.13 -0.71 -3.14
CA GLY A 125 0.74 0.43 -3.96
C GLY A 125 -0.73 0.35 -4.32
N TRP A 126 -1.40 1.49 -4.45
CA TRP A 126 -2.75 1.56 -4.99
C TRP A 126 -2.76 2.50 -6.20
N SER A 127 -3.28 2.02 -7.35
CA SER A 127 -3.32 2.79 -8.60
C SER A 127 -1.92 3.33 -8.96
N PHE A 128 -1.73 4.62 -9.08
CA PHE A 128 -0.42 5.26 -9.27
C PHE A 128 0.65 4.73 -8.31
N GLY A 129 0.30 4.48 -7.05
CA GLY A 129 1.23 3.90 -6.08
C GLY A 129 1.76 2.51 -6.47
N THR A 130 1.04 1.74 -7.31
CA THR A 130 1.54 0.45 -7.82
C THR A 130 2.69 0.64 -8.79
N GLU A 131 2.64 1.69 -9.62
CA GLU A 131 3.71 2.02 -10.54
C GLU A 131 4.95 2.48 -9.79
N LEU A 132 4.78 3.30 -8.75
CA LEU A 132 5.89 3.67 -7.86
C LEU A 132 6.50 2.44 -7.17
N ALA A 133 5.66 1.48 -6.74
CA ALA A 133 6.15 0.24 -6.13
C ALA A 133 6.98 -0.59 -7.12
N LEU A 134 6.47 -0.83 -8.33
CA LEU A 134 7.15 -1.61 -9.35
C LEU A 134 8.46 -0.96 -9.83
N GLN A 135 8.47 0.37 -9.95
CA GLN A 135 9.64 1.11 -10.43
C GLN A 135 10.70 1.30 -9.36
N TYR A 136 10.33 1.52 -8.10
CA TYR A 136 11.27 2.05 -7.10
C TYR A 136 11.37 1.27 -5.79
N ALA A 137 10.37 0.44 -5.40
CA ALA A 137 10.45 -0.36 -4.18
C ALA A 137 11.28 -1.64 -4.37
N ARG A 138 12.50 -1.49 -4.90
CA ARG A 138 13.36 -2.61 -5.32
C ARG A 138 14.33 -3.11 -4.26
N ASP A 139 14.32 -2.52 -3.07
CA ASP A 139 15.19 -2.94 -1.97
C ASP A 139 14.96 -4.42 -1.62
N LYS A 140 16.03 -5.22 -1.61
CA LYS A 140 15.97 -6.68 -1.38
C LYS A 140 15.48 -7.07 0.03
N ARG A 141 15.45 -6.13 0.96
CA ARG A 141 14.91 -6.33 2.31
C ARG A 141 13.38 -6.33 2.34
N ILE A 142 12.72 -5.81 1.30
CA ILE A 142 11.25 -5.88 1.14
C ILE A 142 10.85 -7.32 0.83
N LYS A 143 9.85 -7.86 1.53
CA LYS A 143 9.42 -9.26 1.42
C LYS A 143 8.58 -9.51 0.17
N GLU A 144 7.56 -8.68 -0.05
CA GLU A 144 6.59 -8.85 -1.13
C GLU A 144 6.00 -7.49 -1.52
N LEU A 145 5.57 -7.35 -2.78
CA LEU A 145 4.74 -6.25 -3.24
C LEU A 145 3.27 -6.67 -3.31
N ILE A 146 2.40 -5.75 -2.92
CA ILE A 146 0.94 -5.87 -3.09
C ILE A 146 0.50 -4.74 -4.03
N LEU A 147 -0.12 -5.09 -5.14
CA LEU A 147 -0.59 -4.15 -6.15
C LEU A 147 -2.11 -4.09 -6.11
N LEU A 148 -2.67 -2.95 -5.75
CA LEU A 148 -4.11 -2.72 -5.70
C LEU A 148 -4.53 -1.88 -6.89
N SER A 149 -5.29 -2.45 -7.83
CA SER A 149 -5.71 -1.82 -9.09
C SER A 149 -4.54 -1.19 -9.88
N PRO A 150 -3.52 -1.95 -10.33
CA PRO A 150 -2.42 -1.40 -11.10
C PRO A 150 -2.90 -0.91 -12.47
N PRO A 151 -2.73 0.39 -12.82
CA PRO A 151 -3.18 0.91 -14.11
C PRO A 151 -2.20 0.61 -15.26
N MET A 152 -0.93 0.35 -14.95
CA MET A 152 0.15 0.03 -15.88
C MET A 152 0.36 1.09 -16.97
N LEU A 153 0.28 2.37 -16.61
CA LEU A 153 0.42 3.50 -17.53
C LEU A 153 1.88 3.94 -17.75
N SER A 154 2.70 3.86 -16.70
CA SER A 154 4.11 4.30 -16.72
C SER A 154 5.10 3.17 -16.43
N THR A 155 4.63 2.00 -16.00
CA THR A 155 5.48 0.81 -15.77
C THR A 155 5.96 0.24 -17.10
N THR A 156 7.26 0.13 -17.27
CA THR A 156 7.92 -0.37 -18.48
C THR A 156 8.15 -1.88 -18.46
N ASP A 157 8.54 -2.46 -19.60
CA ASP A 157 8.94 -3.87 -19.66
C ASP A 157 10.24 -4.12 -18.87
N GLU A 158 11.16 -3.14 -18.80
CA GLU A 158 12.37 -3.24 -17.97
C GLU A 158 12.03 -3.30 -16.48
N ASP A 159 10.99 -2.60 -16.04
CA ASP A 159 10.53 -2.70 -14.66
C ASP A 159 10.01 -4.10 -14.34
N LEU A 160 9.24 -4.70 -15.25
CA LEU A 160 8.76 -6.08 -15.10
C LEU A 160 9.90 -7.10 -15.19
N ASP A 161 10.86 -6.90 -16.10
CA ASP A 161 12.04 -7.75 -16.23
C ASP A 161 12.90 -7.76 -14.95
N PHE A 162 12.96 -6.63 -14.24
CA PHE A 162 13.59 -6.59 -12.93
C PHE A 162 12.93 -7.60 -11.97
N TRP A 163 11.60 -7.57 -11.85
CA TRP A 163 10.84 -8.43 -10.93
C TRP A 163 10.87 -9.91 -11.33
N ILE A 164 10.91 -10.20 -12.64
CA ILE A 164 11.11 -11.57 -13.14
C ILE A 164 12.46 -12.13 -12.66
N LYS A 165 13.52 -11.33 -12.74
CA LYS A 165 14.88 -11.74 -12.33
C LYS A 165 15.05 -11.78 -10.82
N ASP A 166 14.40 -10.86 -10.10
CA ASP A 166 14.44 -10.78 -8.64
C ASP A 166 13.73 -11.97 -7.98
N GLY A 167 12.60 -12.41 -8.54
CA GLY A 167 11.85 -13.60 -8.12
C GLY A 167 11.02 -13.45 -6.86
N ARG A 168 11.06 -12.30 -6.17
CA ARG A 168 10.19 -12.04 -5.01
C ARG A 168 8.72 -12.05 -5.42
N GLN A 169 7.88 -12.53 -4.51
CA GLN A 169 6.43 -12.61 -4.74
C GLN A 169 5.83 -11.22 -4.94
N ILE A 170 4.89 -11.15 -5.88
CA ILE A 170 4.01 -10.01 -6.09
C ILE A 170 2.58 -10.54 -6.04
N THR A 171 1.71 -9.88 -5.29
CA THR A 171 0.27 -10.16 -5.32
C THR A 171 -0.47 -8.96 -5.89
N ALA A 172 -1.23 -9.15 -6.97
CA ALA A 172 -2.01 -8.11 -7.63
C ALA A 172 -3.51 -8.38 -7.46
N LEU A 173 -4.24 -7.44 -6.86
CA LEU A 173 -5.70 -7.45 -6.77
C LEU A 173 -6.25 -6.64 -7.94
N ILE A 174 -6.95 -7.33 -8.85
CA ILE A 174 -7.47 -6.73 -10.08
C ILE A 174 -8.99 -6.66 -10.00
N PRO A 175 -9.57 -5.45 -9.99
CA PRO A 175 -11.02 -5.27 -10.03
C PRO A 175 -11.59 -5.74 -11.38
N GLU A 176 -12.69 -6.50 -11.33
CA GLU A 176 -13.39 -6.94 -12.56
C GLU A 176 -13.84 -5.77 -13.43
N LEU A 177 -14.31 -4.68 -12.79
CA LEU A 177 -14.88 -3.50 -13.44
C LEU A 177 -13.90 -2.31 -13.40
N ASP A 178 -12.59 -2.59 -13.47
CA ASP A 178 -11.57 -1.54 -13.50
C ASP A 178 -11.63 -0.74 -14.81
N ASP A 179 -11.46 0.58 -14.70
CA ASP A 179 -11.47 1.47 -15.84
C ASP A 179 -10.12 1.49 -16.61
N TYR A 180 -9.03 1.01 -15.97
CA TYR A 180 -7.68 1.00 -16.54
C TYR A 180 -7.24 -0.38 -16.97
N LEU A 181 -7.27 -1.37 -16.07
CA LEU A 181 -6.74 -2.70 -16.33
C LEU A 181 -7.66 -3.78 -15.75
N ARG A 182 -8.42 -4.43 -16.62
CA ARG A 182 -9.31 -5.55 -16.27
C ARG A 182 -8.56 -6.88 -16.21
N PRO A 183 -9.13 -7.94 -15.58
CA PRO A 183 -8.47 -9.23 -15.36
C PRO A 183 -7.77 -9.84 -16.60
N ASP A 184 -8.43 -9.91 -17.74
CA ASP A 184 -7.86 -10.52 -18.95
C ASP A 184 -6.66 -9.72 -19.48
N ALA A 185 -6.76 -8.39 -19.46
CA ALA A 185 -5.66 -7.52 -19.86
C ALA A 185 -4.50 -7.60 -18.86
N ALA A 186 -4.79 -7.70 -17.56
CA ALA A 186 -3.80 -7.90 -16.51
C ALA A 186 -3.08 -9.25 -16.68
N ASN A 187 -3.81 -10.34 -16.90
CA ASN A 187 -3.24 -11.65 -17.19
C ASN A 187 -2.26 -11.61 -18.37
N SER A 188 -2.63 -10.88 -19.44
CA SER A 188 -1.76 -10.72 -20.62
C SER A 188 -0.52 -9.89 -20.27
N LYS A 189 -0.69 -8.77 -19.57
CA LYS A 189 0.40 -7.85 -19.20
C LYS A 189 1.42 -8.52 -18.27
N PHE A 190 0.95 -9.30 -17.30
CA PHE A 190 1.79 -9.97 -16.32
C PHE A 190 2.19 -11.40 -16.71
N SER A 191 1.86 -11.87 -17.91
CA SER A 191 2.05 -13.27 -18.34
C SER A 191 3.48 -13.80 -18.17
N LYS A 192 4.49 -12.95 -18.29
CA LYS A 192 5.90 -13.29 -18.12
C LYS A 192 6.37 -13.27 -16.66
N VAL A 193 5.64 -12.62 -15.76
CA VAL A 193 6.02 -12.42 -14.35
C VAL A 193 5.53 -13.63 -13.54
N LYS A 194 6.28 -14.73 -13.55
CA LYS A 194 5.88 -16.02 -12.95
C LYS A 194 5.71 -15.98 -11.43
N ASN A 195 6.37 -15.03 -10.76
CA ASN A 195 6.28 -14.77 -9.34
C ASN A 195 5.15 -13.79 -8.98
N LEU A 196 4.27 -13.43 -9.94
CA LEU A 196 3.08 -12.63 -9.67
C LEU A 196 1.85 -13.53 -9.53
N LYS A 197 1.13 -13.37 -8.43
CA LYS A 197 -0.18 -13.94 -8.18
C LYS A 197 -1.26 -12.90 -8.46
N GLN A 198 -2.07 -13.12 -9.48
CA GLN A 198 -3.24 -12.31 -9.77
C GLN A 198 -4.46 -12.82 -8.99
N ILE A 199 -5.21 -11.90 -8.40
CA ILE A 199 -6.48 -12.13 -7.72
C ILE A 199 -7.53 -11.25 -8.37
N ASP A 200 -8.43 -11.87 -9.14
CA ASP A 200 -9.53 -11.17 -9.79
C ASP A 200 -10.69 -11.01 -8.81
N VAL A 201 -11.18 -9.79 -8.65
CA VAL A 201 -12.23 -9.49 -7.68
C VAL A 201 -13.51 -9.09 -8.38
N VAL A 202 -14.48 -10.00 -8.35
CA VAL A 202 -15.80 -9.84 -9.00
C VAL A 202 -16.56 -8.64 -8.39
N GLY A 203 -17.15 -7.83 -9.24
CA GLY A 203 -17.94 -6.64 -8.87
C GLY A 203 -17.11 -5.46 -8.35
N ALA A 204 -15.80 -5.63 -8.14
CA ALA A 204 -14.95 -4.54 -7.69
C ALA A 204 -14.71 -3.52 -8.80
N LYS A 205 -14.56 -2.26 -8.41
CA LYS A 205 -14.15 -1.13 -9.25
C LYS A 205 -12.82 -0.57 -8.76
N HIS A 206 -12.17 0.26 -9.57
CA HIS A 206 -10.84 0.84 -9.31
C HIS A 206 -10.66 1.41 -7.90
N LEU A 207 -11.69 2.05 -7.35
CA LEU A 207 -11.63 2.73 -6.05
C LEU A 207 -12.07 1.86 -4.86
N TRP A 208 -12.46 0.59 -5.04
CA TRP A 208 -12.81 -0.33 -3.94
C TRP A 208 -13.85 0.23 -2.96
N VAL A 209 -14.88 0.88 -3.46
CA VAL A 209 -15.88 1.57 -2.64
C VAL A 209 -16.78 0.58 -1.90
N GLY A 210 -17.04 0.87 -0.62
CA GLY A 210 -17.94 0.09 0.25
C GLY A 210 -17.19 -0.79 1.25
N GLU A 211 -17.79 -1.02 2.42
CA GLU A 211 -17.17 -1.83 3.48
C GLU A 211 -16.88 -3.28 3.07
N PRO A 212 -17.72 -3.97 2.26
CA PRO A 212 -17.37 -5.31 1.79
C PRO A 212 -16.07 -5.35 0.99
N MET A 213 -15.83 -4.36 0.12
CA MET A 213 -14.57 -4.26 -0.65
C MET A 213 -13.38 -3.90 0.22
N VAL A 214 -13.58 -3.00 1.20
CA VAL A 214 -12.55 -2.70 2.22
C VAL A 214 -12.18 -3.96 2.98
N HIS A 215 -13.17 -4.70 3.52
CA HIS A 215 -12.93 -5.92 4.27
C HIS A 215 -12.18 -6.98 3.44
N LEU A 216 -12.54 -7.12 2.16
CA LEU A 216 -11.85 -8.02 1.24
C LEU A 216 -10.38 -7.62 1.08
N VAL A 217 -10.10 -6.35 0.77
CA VAL A 217 -8.71 -5.86 0.59
C VAL A 217 -7.90 -6.05 1.87
N LEU A 218 -8.46 -5.68 3.04
CA LEU A 218 -7.77 -5.86 4.32
C LEU A 218 -7.52 -7.35 4.63
N SER A 219 -8.47 -8.22 4.29
CA SER A 219 -8.30 -9.68 4.48
C SER A 219 -7.21 -10.25 3.58
N GLU A 220 -7.09 -9.81 2.32
CA GLU A 220 -6.00 -10.25 1.44
C GLU A 220 -4.64 -9.71 1.92
N ILE A 221 -4.56 -8.48 2.43
CA ILE A 221 -3.35 -7.97 3.08
C ILE A 221 -2.95 -8.86 4.27
N VAL A 222 -3.90 -9.20 5.16
CA VAL A 222 -3.63 -10.04 6.33
C VAL A 222 -3.26 -11.46 5.94
N LYS A 223 -3.86 -12.01 4.88
CA LYS A 223 -3.51 -13.33 4.35
C LYS A 223 -2.05 -13.42 3.90
N ILE A 224 -1.48 -12.32 3.41
CA ILE A 224 -0.08 -12.24 2.99
C ILE A 224 0.84 -12.04 4.20
N ILE A 225 0.51 -11.11 5.09
CA ILE A 225 1.41 -10.66 6.16
C ILE A 225 1.27 -11.47 7.45
N ALA A 226 0.04 -11.80 7.83
CA ALA A 226 -0.30 -12.41 9.13
C ALA A 226 -1.43 -13.45 8.99
N PRO A 227 -1.28 -14.52 8.19
CA PRO A 227 -2.36 -15.44 7.85
C PRO A 227 -3.03 -16.11 9.05
N SER A 228 -2.31 -16.27 10.16
CA SER A 228 -2.86 -16.81 11.41
C SER A 228 -3.87 -15.91 12.12
N ARG A 229 -4.00 -14.64 11.67
CA ARG A 229 -4.95 -13.65 12.19
C ARG A 229 -6.28 -13.61 11.42
N LEU A 230 -6.45 -14.49 10.43
CA LEU A 230 -7.72 -14.63 9.71
C LEU A 230 -8.66 -15.64 10.41
N PRO A 231 -9.99 -15.48 10.24
CA PRO A 231 -10.66 -14.37 9.54
C PRO A 231 -10.61 -13.06 10.32
N LEU A 232 -10.62 -11.93 9.60
CA LEU A 232 -10.75 -10.63 10.26
C LEU A 232 -12.16 -10.48 10.87
N PRO A 233 -12.28 -9.98 12.12
CA PRO A 233 -13.57 -9.75 12.73
C PRO A 233 -14.34 -8.65 11.98
N GLN A 234 -15.67 -8.78 11.94
CA GLN A 234 -16.60 -7.75 11.46
C GLN A 234 -17.29 -7.01 12.61
N GLU A 235 -17.08 -7.49 13.83
CA GLU A 235 -17.61 -6.95 15.08
C GLU A 235 -16.48 -6.86 16.13
N ILE A 236 -16.60 -5.95 17.08
CA ILE A 236 -15.69 -5.71 18.22
C ILE A 236 -16.44 -5.69 19.54
#